data_be9bbaac41d002c719a3677ec4f6e133
#
_entry.id   be9bbaac41d002c719a3677ec4f6e133
#
_cell.length_a   1.000
_cell.length_b   1.000
_cell.length_c   1.000
_cell.angle_alpha   90.00
_cell.angle_beta   90.00
_cell.angle_gamma   90.00
#
_symmetry.space_group_name_H-M   'P 1'
#
loop_
_entity.id
_entity.type
_entity.pdbx_description
1 polymer ?
#
loop_
_entity_poly.entity_id
_entity_poly.type
_entity_poly.pdbx_seq_one_letter_code
_entity_poly.pdbx_strand_id
1 'polypeptide(L)'
;NTLAIRASDQLPEDSLRWAGEGPALSRIEWDLRLFFTLNASLHDTAVAAWGSKRAYDYVRPISMIRYLGSLGELPLEPGVVELATEETTVPGGRHGGLPVGATVVRTWRGSPPDPTTEVSGVGWSEALMWLPYQRSTFVSPAFAGYVSGHSAFSRAAADVLAAATGSEFFPNGMFTHLVPAGLLQHEEGPSVDIELQWATYGDAADEAGESRRYGGIHV
;
A
#
# COMPACT_ATOMS: atom_id res chain seq x y z
N ASN A 1 2.12 9.80 11.25
CA ASN A 1 1.78 10.79 12.29
C ASN A 1 0.26 10.97 12.50
N THR A 2 -0.58 11.02 11.45
CA THR A 2 -2.04 11.28 11.60
C THR A 2 -2.73 10.26 12.51
N LEU A 3 -2.50 8.97 12.33
CA LEU A 3 -3.05 7.93 13.21
C LEU A 3 -2.50 8.06 14.64
N ALA A 4 -1.22 8.39 14.79
CA ALA A 4 -0.59 8.57 16.09
C ALA A 4 -1.19 9.77 16.86
N ILE A 5 -1.45 10.89 16.17
CA ILE A 5 -2.14 12.05 16.75
C ILE A 5 -3.53 11.64 17.25
N ARG A 6 -4.34 11.04 16.36
CA ARG A 6 -5.70 10.63 16.72
C ARG A 6 -5.75 9.58 17.83
N ALA A 7 -4.80 8.64 17.86
CA ALA A 7 -4.68 7.67 18.93
C ALA A 7 -4.26 8.34 20.25
N SER A 8 -3.29 9.26 20.22
CA SER A 8 -2.86 10.03 21.38
C SER A 8 -3.99 10.89 21.95
N ASP A 9 -4.77 11.55 21.08
CA ASP A 9 -5.89 12.41 21.50
C ASP A 9 -7.04 11.63 22.17
N GLN A 10 -7.13 10.31 21.90
CA GLN A 10 -8.12 9.43 22.55
C GLN A 10 -7.72 8.98 23.97
N LEU A 11 -6.44 9.15 24.35
CA LEU A 11 -5.99 8.79 25.68
C LEU A 11 -6.42 9.84 26.71
N PRO A 12 -7.10 9.43 27.81
CA PRO A 12 -7.38 10.32 28.93
C PRO A 12 -6.10 10.89 29.54
N GLU A 13 -6.14 12.14 30.01
CA GLU A 13 -4.95 12.81 30.57
C GLU A 13 -4.37 12.10 31.79
N ASP A 14 -5.19 11.48 32.61
CA ASP A 14 -4.77 10.72 33.79
C ASP A 14 -4.17 9.34 33.45
N SER A 15 -4.33 8.88 32.22
CA SER A 15 -3.77 7.63 31.69
C SER A 15 -2.44 7.79 30.96
N LEU A 16 -1.96 9.01 30.76
CA LEU A 16 -0.72 9.29 30.04
C LEU A 16 0.50 8.83 30.83
N ARG A 17 0.88 7.57 30.64
CA ARG A 17 2.04 6.92 31.25
C ARG A 17 2.89 6.27 30.22
N TRP A 18 4.18 6.58 30.20
CA TRP A 18 5.09 5.97 29.24
C TRP A 18 5.16 4.46 29.43
N ALA A 19 4.98 3.70 28.36
CA ALA A 19 4.85 2.24 28.38
C ALA A 19 3.71 1.71 29.29
N GLY A 20 2.69 2.53 29.55
CA GLY A 20 1.60 2.17 30.46
C GLY A 20 1.97 2.19 31.96
N GLU A 21 3.20 2.55 32.30
CA GLU A 21 3.76 2.45 33.64
C GLU A 21 4.31 3.78 34.16
N GLY A 22 4.62 3.81 35.49
CA GLY A 22 5.25 4.97 36.11
C GLY A 22 4.31 6.14 36.40
N PRO A 23 4.86 7.32 36.70
CA PRO A 23 4.06 8.52 37.01
C PRO A 23 3.30 9.01 35.77
N ALA A 24 2.14 9.64 36.01
CA ALA A 24 1.41 10.31 34.96
C ALA A 24 2.25 11.47 34.39
N LEU A 25 2.24 11.62 33.07
CA LEU A 25 2.90 12.70 32.35
C LEU A 25 1.88 13.80 32.06
N SER A 26 2.35 15.04 31.96
CA SER A 26 1.54 16.10 31.37
C SER A 26 1.36 15.82 29.86
N ARG A 27 0.29 16.37 29.26
CA ARG A 27 0.05 16.23 27.81
C ARG A 27 1.27 16.66 26.99
N ILE A 28 1.90 17.77 27.35
CA ILE A 28 3.09 18.28 26.66
C ILE A 28 4.27 17.30 26.75
N GLU A 29 4.53 16.74 27.94
CA GLU A 29 5.61 15.74 28.10
C GLU A 29 5.34 14.46 27.33
N TRP A 30 4.07 14.00 27.36
CA TRP A 30 3.65 12.84 26.58
C TRP A 30 3.86 13.06 25.09
N ASP A 31 3.35 14.16 24.55
CA ASP A 31 3.45 14.48 23.12
C ASP A 31 4.90 14.67 22.67
N LEU A 32 5.72 15.34 23.46
CA LEU A 32 7.15 15.49 23.17
C LEU A 32 7.85 14.14 23.11
N ARG A 33 7.62 13.26 24.09
CA ARG A 33 8.25 11.92 24.12
C ARG A 33 7.76 11.07 22.96
N LEU A 34 6.43 11.00 22.77
CA LEU A 34 5.82 10.19 21.73
C LEU A 34 6.31 10.59 20.34
N PHE A 35 6.14 11.87 19.98
CA PHE A 35 6.45 12.32 18.63
C PHE A 35 7.94 12.42 18.37
N PHE A 36 8.76 12.69 19.37
CA PHE A 36 10.20 12.59 19.22
C PHE A 36 10.63 11.15 18.94
N THR A 37 10.20 10.18 19.76
CA THR A 37 10.53 8.76 19.58
C THR A 37 10.01 8.24 18.24
N LEU A 38 8.75 8.56 17.90
CA LEU A 38 8.15 8.15 16.64
C LEU A 38 8.95 8.67 15.44
N ASN A 39 9.23 9.96 15.39
CA ASN A 39 9.91 10.54 14.22
C ASN A 39 11.40 10.15 14.16
N ALA A 40 12.07 9.95 15.29
CA ALA A 40 13.42 9.39 15.32
C ALA A 40 13.43 7.95 14.78
N SER A 41 12.50 7.10 15.22
CA SER A 41 12.36 5.74 14.69
C SER A 41 12.03 5.71 13.20
N LEU A 42 11.17 6.60 12.72
CA LEU A 42 10.90 6.72 11.28
C LEU A 42 12.12 7.15 10.48
N HIS A 43 12.93 8.06 11.02
CA HIS A 43 14.21 8.44 10.41
C HIS A 43 15.17 7.25 10.29
N ASP A 44 15.35 6.50 11.38
CA ASP A 44 16.22 5.32 11.39
C ASP A 44 15.70 4.22 10.46
N THR A 45 14.37 4.05 10.41
CA THR A 45 13.71 3.15 9.46
C THR A 45 13.98 3.56 8.01
N ALA A 46 14.00 4.87 7.72
CA ALA A 46 14.39 5.37 6.39
C ALA A 46 15.81 4.95 6.04
N VAL A 47 16.76 5.18 6.96
CA VAL A 47 18.16 4.79 6.75
C VAL A 47 18.30 3.29 6.51
N ALA A 48 17.64 2.45 7.31
CA ALA A 48 17.66 1.00 7.18
C ALA A 48 17.02 0.53 5.86
N ALA A 49 15.84 1.08 5.51
CA ALA A 49 15.14 0.72 4.28
C ALA A 49 15.93 1.09 3.02
N TRP A 50 16.51 2.30 2.95
CA TRP A 50 17.31 2.72 1.82
C TRP A 50 18.68 2.05 1.79
N GLY A 51 19.25 1.71 2.94
CA GLY A 51 20.43 0.84 3.04
C GLY A 51 20.18 -0.53 2.40
N SER A 52 19.05 -1.16 2.74
CA SER A 52 18.62 -2.43 2.15
C SER A 52 18.38 -2.33 0.66
N LYS A 53 17.68 -1.28 0.21
CA LYS A 53 17.43 -1.02 -1.22
C LYS A 53 18.74 -0.92 -2.01
N ARG A 54 19.72 -0.20 -1.46
CA ARG A 54 21.03 -0.07 -2.09
C ARG A 54 21.82 -1.39 -2.11
N ALA A 55 21.72 -2.18 -1.03
CA ALA A 55 22.48 -3.43 -0.90
C ALA A 55 21.95 -4.53 -1.82
N TYR A 56 20.64 -4.66 -1.96
CA TYR A 56 20.02 -5.74 -2.72
C TYR A 56 19.65 -5.35 -4.15
N ASP A 57 19.48 -4.09 -4.44
CA ASP A 57 19.11 -3.51 -5.75
C ASP A 57 18.03 -4.30 -6.50
N TYR A 58 16.98 -4.70 -5.77
CA TYR A 58 15.97 -5.61 -6.29
C TYR A 58 14.98 -4.90 -7.21
N VAL A 59 14.62 -5.55 -8.30
CA VAL A 59 13.73 -5.03 -9.33
C VAL A 59 12.31 -4.79 -8.80
N ARG A 60 11.60 -3.80 -9.37
CA ARG A 60 10.19 -3.54 -9.08
C ARG A 60 9.25 -4.39 -9.93
N PRO A 61 8.00 -4.64 -9.46
CA PRO A 61 7.02 -5.43 -10.20
C PRO A 61 6.84 -4.97 -11.65
N ILE A 62 6.73 -3.66 -11.90
CA ILE A 62 6.56 -3.12 -13.26
C ILE A 62 7.68 -3.54 -14.20
N SER A 63 8.92 -3.48 -13.75
CA SER A 63 10.07 -3.89 -14.57
C SER A 63 10.12 -5.40 -14.77
N MET A 64 9.89 -6.17 -13.69
CA MET A 64 9.94 -7.63 -13.73
C MET A 64 8.82 -8.21 -14.62
N ILE A 65 7.58 -7.80 -14.40
CA ILE A 65 6.42 -8.30 -15.14
C ILE A 65 6.56 -8.00 -16.63
N ARG A 66 6.95 -6.76 -16.97
CA ARG A 66 7.15 -6.37 -18.36
C ARG A 66 8.30 -7.12 -19.02
N TYR A 67 9.42 -7.27 -18.31
CA TYR A 67 10.59 -7.96 -18.82
C TYR A 67 10.28 -9.45 -19.07
N LEU A 68 9.78 -10.17 -18.07
CA LEU A 68 9.41 -11.58 -18.22
C LEU A 68 8.27 -11.77 -19.24
N GLY A 69 7.33 -10.83 -19.29
CA GLY A 69 6.26 -10.81 -20.30
C GLY A 69 6.81 -10.67 -21.72
N SER A 70 7.83 -9.84 -21.93
CA SER A 70 8.48 -9.67 -23.24
C SER A 70 9.25 -10.92 -23.71
N LEU A 71 9.69 -11.74 -22.76
CA LEU A 71 10.38 -13.02 -23.03
C LEU A 71 9.42 -14.21 -23.14
N GLY A 72 8.14 -14.05 -22.75
CA GLY A 72 7.20 -15.15 -22.63
C GLY A 72 7.50 -16.09 -21.44
N GLU A 73 8.23 -15.61 -20.45
CA GLU A 73 8.71 -16.37 -19.29
C GLU A 73 7.89 -16.15 -18.01
N LEU A 74 6.82 -15.36 -18.08
CA LEU A 74 5.89 -15.26 -16.94
C LEU A 74 5.21 -16.62 -16.72
N PRO A 75 5.19 -17.12 -15.46
CA PRO A 75 4.46 -18.35 -15.14
C PRO A 75 2.98 -18.20 -15.51
N LEU A 76 2.47 -19.12 -16.31
CA LEU A 76 1.06 -19.11 -16.71
C LEU A 76 0.19 -19.56 -15.52
N GLU A 77 -0.85 -18.78 -15.25
CA GLU A 77 -1.85 -19.03 -14.22
C GLU A 77 -3.25 -18.70 -14.77
N PRO A 78 -4.13 -19.70 -14.92
CA PRO A 78 -5.45 -19.49 -15.51
C PRO A 78 -6.24 -18.38 -14.80
N GLY A 79 -6.75 -17.43 -15.58
CA GLY A 79 -7.50 -16.27 -15.05
C GLY A 79 -6.62 -15.10 -14.58
N VAL A 80 -5.29 -15.26 -14.53
CA VAL A 80 -4.33 -14.25 -14.07
C VAL A 80 -3.29 -13.94 -15.13
N VAL A 81 -2.55 -14.96 -15.59
CA VAL A 81 -1.51 -14.87 -16.64
C VAL A 81 -1.78 -15.95 -17.66
N GLU A 82 -2.02 -15.57 -18.89
CA GLU A 82 -2.39 -16.51 -19.96
C GLU A 82 -1.61 -16.21 -21.25
N LEU A 83 -1.65 -17.17 -22.16
CA LEU A 83 -1.20 -16.97 -23.53
C LEU A 83 -2.42 -16.63 -24.40
N ALA A 84 -2.37 -15.54 -25.11
CA ALA A 84 -3.41 -15.17 -26.06
C ALA A 84 -3.34 -16.12 -27.30
N THR A 85 -4.43 -16.83 -27.58
CA THR A 85 -4.52 -17.77 -28.68
C THR A 85 -5.47 -17.27 -29.75
N GLU A 86 -5.42 -17.88 -30.95
CA GLU A 86 -6.36 -17.56 -32.03
C GLU A 86 -7.82 -17.65 -31.57
N GLU A 87 -8.17 -18.63 -30.72
CA GLU A 87 -9.51 -18.84 -30.21
C GLU A 87 -9.93 -17.74 -29.22
N THR A 88 -8.99 -17.24 -28.41
CA THR A 88 -9.31 -16.28 -27.33
C THR A 88 -9.26 -14.82 -27.77
N THR A 89 -8.62 -14.53 -28.92
CA THR A 89 -8.43 -13.17 -29.43
C THR A 89 -9.49 -12.73 -30.44
N VAL A 90 -10.42 -13.62 -30.81
CA VAL A 90 -11.55 -13.28 -31.68
C VAL A 90 -12.40 -12.14 -31.09
N PRO A 91 -13.11 -11.37 -31.93
CA PRO A 91 -14.03 -10.36 -31.42
C PRO A 91 -15.02 -10.93 -30.41
N GLY A 92 -15.09 -10.33 -29.23
CA GLY A 92 -15.88 -10.85 -28.09
C GLY A 92 -15.23 -12.00 -27.31
N GLY A 93 -14.10 -12.50 -27.75
CA GLY A 93 -13.30 -13.47 -27.01
C GLY A 93 -12.64 -12.86 -25.75
N ARG A 94 -12.17 -13.73 -24.85
CA ARG A 94 -11.59 -13.33 -23.56
C ARG A 94 -10.41 -12.36 -23.70
N HIS A 95 -9.58 -12.53 -24.72
CA HIS A 95 -8.43 -11.68 -25.06
C HIS A 95 -8.67 -10.86 -26.34
N GLY A 96 -9.93 -10.55 -26.63
CA GLY A 96 -10.31 -9.87 -27.87
C GLY A 96 -9.51 -8.58 -28.09
N GLY A 97 -8.93 -8.46 -29.26
CA GLY A 97 -8.11 -7.30 -29.66
C GLY A 97 -6.65 -7.34 -29.19
N LEU A 98 -6.22 -8.36 -28.42
CA LEU A 98 -4.81 -8.54 -28.08
C LEU A 98 -4.09 -9.41 -29.13
N PRO A 99 -2.75 -9.27 -29.29
CA PRO A 99 -2.00 -10.04 -30.28
C PRO A 99 -1.98 -11.54 -29.94
N VAL A 100 -2.18 -12.38 -30.92
CA VAL A 100 -2.00 -13.83 -30.82
C VAL A 100 -0.54 -14.13 -30.44
N GLY A 101 -0.33 -15.03 -29.47
CA GLY A 101 0.99 -15.40 -28.98
C GLY A 101 1.53 -14.48 -27.89
N ALA A 102 0.83 -13.37 -27.57
CA ALA A 102 1.25 -12.49 -26.47
C ALA A 102 0.98 -13.13 -25.10
N THR A 103 1.90 -12.95 -24.15
CA THR A 103 1.61 -13.19 -22.74
C THR A 103 0.73 -12.05 -22.23
N VAL A 104 -0.45 -12.40 -21.74
CA VAL A 104 -1.45 -11.44 -21.27
C VAL A 104 -1.70 -11.62 -19.78
N VAL A 105 -1.98 -10.53 -19.10
CA VAL A 105 -2.23 -10.49 -17.66
C VAL A 105 -3.56 -9.80 -17.37
N ARG A 106 -4.28 -10.30 -16.37
CA ARG A 106 -5.49 -9.68 -15.89
C ARG A 106 -5.13 -8.60 -14.88
N THR A 107 -5.32 -7.35 -15.24
CA THR A 107 -4.82 -6.20 -14.48
C THR A 107 -5.75 -5.00 -14.59
N TRP A 108 -5.53 -4.00 -13.73
CA TRP A 108 -6.10 -2.67 -13.89
C TRP A 108 -5.66 -2.06 -15.23
N ARG A 109 -6.60 -1.38 -15.92
CA ARG A 109 -6.39 -0.86 -17.28
C ARG A 109 -5.68 0.49 -17.35
N GLY A 110 -5.24 1.02 -16.21
CA GLY A 110 -4.72 2.38 -16.12
C GLY A 110 -5.80 3.41 -15.80
N SER A 111 -5.41 4.67 -15.56
CA SER A 111 -6.38 5.73 -15.29
C SER A 111 -7.29 5.97 -16.51
N PRO A 112 -8.61 6.11 -16.31
CA PRO A 112 -9.52 6.48 -17.36
C PRO A 112 -9.25 7.91 -17.85
N PRO A 113 -9.76 8.30 -19.02
CA PRO A 113 -9.64 9.66 -19.54
C PRO A 113 -10.13 10.73 -18.56
N ASP A 114 -11.27 10.50 -17.93
CA ASP A 114 -11.79 11.34 -16.86
C ASP A 114 -11.92 10.56 -15.54
N PRO A 115 -10.91 10.64 -14.65
CA PRO A 115 -10.92 9.90 -13.38
C PRO A 115 -11.95 10.42 -12.37
N THR A 116 -12.63 11.52 -12.66
CA THR A 116 -13.67 12.06 -11.76
C THR A 116 -15.05 11.45 -12.01
N THR A 117 -15.26 10.84 -13.17
CA THR A 117 -16.56 10.32 -13.61
C THR A 117 -16.49 8.90 -14.20
N GLU A 118 -15.30 8.35 -14.37
CA GLU A 118 -15.08 7.07 -15.04
C GLU A 118 -14.28 6.09 -14.19
N VAL A 119 -14.56 4.79 -14.40
CA VAL A 119 -13.84 3.65 -13.82
C VAL A 119 -13.23 2.83 -14.94
N SER A 120 -11.92 2.60 -14.92
CA SER A 120 -11.27 1.72 -15.89
C SER A 120 -11.50 0.24 -15.61
N GLY A 121 -11.57 -0.11 -14.33
CA GLY A 121 -11.74 -1.48 -13.89
C GLY A 121 -10.57 -2.40 -14.24
N VAL A 122 -10.80 -3.71 -14.14
CA VAL A 122 -9.83 -4.77 -14.42
C VAL A 122 -10.15 -5.44 -15.75
N GLY A 123 -9.13 -5.73 -16.53
CA GLY A 123 -9.26 -6.44 -17.81
C GLY A 123 -7.96 -7.11 -18.20
N TRP A 124 -7.97 -7.74 -19.38
CA TRP A 124 -6.77 -8.33 -19.97
C TRP A 124 -5.94 -7.27 -20.70
N SER A 125 -4.63 -7.33 -20.52
CA SER A 125 -3.64 -6.49 -21.18
C SER A 125 -2.41 -7.33 -21.52
N GLU A 126 -1.65 -6.91 -22.53
CA GLU A 126 -0.31 -7.50 -22.72
C GLU A 126 0.55 -7.27 -21.48
N ALA A 127 1.27 -8.28 -21.03
CA ALA A 127 2.18 -8.18 -19.89
C ALA A 127 3.23 -7.07 -20.06
N LEU A 128 3.66 -6.82 -21.29
CA LEU A 128 4.56 -5.73 -21.66
C LEU A 128 3.99 -4.34 -21.33
N MET A 129 2.66 -4.21 -21.32
CA MET A 129 1.95 -2.96 -21.05
C MET A 129 1.44 -2.85 -19.62
N TRP A 130 1.75 -3.82 -18.76
CA TRP A 130 1.29 -3.85 -17.38
C TRP A 130 1.64 -2.56 -16.62
N LEU A 131 0.69 -2.07 -15.81
CA LEU A 131 0.83 -0.86 -14.99
C LEU A 131 0.41 -1.15 -13.55
N PRO A 132 1.13 -0.61 -12.55
CA PRO A 132 0.65 -0.59 -11.17
C PRO A 132 -0.51 0.41 -11.03
N TYR A 133 -1.30 0.26 -9.95
CA TYR A 133 -2.37 1.21 -9.62
C TYR A 133 -1.76 2.54 -9.13
N GLN A 134 -1.42 3.40 -10.07
CA GLN A 134 -0.78 4.70 -9.86
C GLN A 134 -1.30 5.73 -10.86
N ARG A 135 -1.19 7.01 -10.51
CA ARG A 135 -1.44 8.10 -11.47
C ARG A 135 -0.52 7.96 -12.69
N SER A 136 -1.03 8.30 -13.86
CA SER A 136 -0.23 8.34 -15.09
C SER A 136 0.96 9.30 -15.00
N THR A 137 0.84 10.35 -14.19
CA THR A 137 1.89 11.36 -13.94
C THR A 137 2.83 11.00 -12.78
N PHE A 138 2.56 9.92 -12.04
CA PHE A 138 3.39 9.45 -10.95
C PHE A 138 4.00 8.11 -11.32
N VAL A 139 5.23 8.13 -11.76
CA VAL A 139 5.96 6.92 -12.13
C VAL A 139 6.47 6.16 -10.92
N SER A 140 6.60 4.84 -11.05
CA SER A 140 7.29 4.03 -10.03
C SER A 140 8.68 4.59 -9.78
N PRO A 141 9.10 4.72 -8.49
CA PRO A 141 10.41 5.27 -8.18
C PRO A 141 11.55 4.49 -8.85
N ALA A 142 12.57 5.22 -9.31
CA ALA A 142 13.73 4.66 -10.02
C ALA A 142 14.73 3.96 -9.08
N PHE A 143 14.37 3.70 -7.82
CA PHE A 143 15.19 2.96 -6.87
C PHE A 143 14.55 1.60 -6.53
N ALA A 144 15.38 0.69 -6.00
CA ALA A 144 15.04 -0.71 -5.76
C ALA A 144 13.70 -0.95 -5.03
N GLY A 145 13.05 -2.05 -5.38
CA GLY A 145 11.76 -2.45 -4.82
C GLY A 145 11.85 -2.96 -3.38
N TYR A 146 12.86 -3.72 -3.03
CA TYR A 146 13.04 -4.36 -1.73
C TYR A 146 13.94 -3.53 -0.81
N VAL A 147 13.54 -3.22 0.41
CA VAL A 147 12.25 -3.45 1.06
C VAL A 147 11.28 -2.30 0.75
N SER A 148 9.97 -2.51 1.04
CA SER A 148 9.00 -1.42 0.94
C SER A 148 9.22 -0.37 2.03
N GLY A 149 9.47 0.89 1.66
CA GLY A 149 9.60 1.99 2.62
C GLY A 149 8.30 2.22 3.40
N HIS A 150 7.15 2.23 2.75
CA HIS A 150 5.86 2.41 3.41
C HIS A 150 5.56 1.31 4.44
N SER A 151 5.80 0.04 4.09
CA SER A 151 5.60 -1.08 5.01
C SER A 151 6.53 -0.97 6.22
N ALA A 152 7.81 -0.63 6.00
CA ALA A 152 8.78 -0.45 7.06
C ALA A 152 8.40 0.70 8.00
N PHE A 153 8.00 1.86 7.46
CA PHE A 153 7.55 3.01 8.26
C PHE A 153 6.29 2.70 9.06
N SER A 154 5.30 2.04 8.44
CA SER A 154 4.05 1.72 9.12
C SER A 154 4.29 0.75 10.27
N ARG A 155 5.12 -0.26 10.07
CA ARG A 155 5.47 -1.21 11.14
C ARG A 155 6.26 -0.57 12.25
N ALA A 156 7.29 0.21 11.95
CA ALA A 156 8.05 0.93 12.97
C ALA A 156 7.17 1.89 13.79
N ALA A 157 6.23 2.57 13.13
CA ALA A 157 5.27 3.43 13.82
C ALA A 157 4.34 2.64 14.75
N ALA A 158 3.84 1.49 14.30
CA ALA A 158 3.00 0.61 15.12
C ALA A 158 3.73 0.11 16.36
N ASP A 159 4.98 -0.34 16.20
CA ASP A 159 5.80 -0.84 17.31
C ASP A 159 6.13 0.27 18.32
N VAL A 160 6.41 1.51 17.85
CA VAL A 160 6.61 2.67 18.76
C VAL A 160 5.33 3.01 19.50
N LEU A 161 4.17 3.02 18.83
CA LEU A 161 2.90 3.30 19.48
C LEU A 161 2.57 2.25 20.53
N ALA A 162 2.72 0.98 20.22
CA ALA A 162 2.51 -0.11 21.16
C ALA A 162 3.44 0.00 22.37
N ALA A 163 4.73 0.26 22.17
CA ALA A 163 5.69 0.43 23.25
C ALA A 163 5.41 1.68 24.10
N ALA A 164 5.04 2.80 23.49
CA ALA A 164 4.76 4.04 24.19
C ALA A 164 3.49 3.97 25.03
N THR A 165 2.43 3.35 24.50
CA THR A 165 1.14 3.22 25.21
C THR A 165 1.12 2.05 26.19
N GLY A 166 2.05 1.09 26.05
CA GLY A 166 2.02 -0.17 26.82
C GLY A 166 0.94 -1.14 26.38
N SER A 167 0.36 -0.93 25.20
CA SER A 167 -0.71 -1.76 24.61
C SER A 167 -0.57 -1.83 23.11
N GLU A 168 -0.81 -2.99 22.52
CA GLU A 168 -0.89 -3.15 21.06
C GLU A 168 -2.20 -2.60 20.48
N PHE A 169 -3.23 -2.45 21.31
CA PHE A 169 -4.57 -2.04 20.92
C PHE A 169 -4.69 -0.51 20.83
N PHE A 170 -5.48 -0.06 19.88
CA PHE A 170 -5.89 1.34 19.87
C PHE A 170 -6.69 1.72 21.13
N PRO A 171 -6.56 2.94 21.64
CA PRO A 171 -7.41 3.42 22.72
C PRO A 171 -8.89 3.25 22.37
N ASN A 172 -9.69 2.87 23.38
CA ASN A 172 -11.14 2.60 23.23
C ASN A 172 -11.48 1.38 22.33
N GLY A 173 -10.51 0.53 22.00
CA GLY A 173 -10.70 -0.76 21.33
C GLY A 173 -10.51 -0.69 19.81
N MET A 174 -11.48 -0.16 19.06
CA MET A 174 -11.42 -0.13 17.60
C MET A 174 -11.16 1.29 17.09
N PHE A 175 -10.15 1.44 16.25
CA PHE A 175 -9.93 2.68 15.51
C PHE A 175 -10.67 2.63 14.18
N THR A 176 -11.44 3.67 13.88
CA THR A 176 -12.17 3.80 12.62
C THR A 176 -11.66 4.99 11.82
N HIS A 177 -11.42 4.75 10.53
CA HIS A 177 -11.08 5.79 9.55
C HIS A 177 -12.07 5.77 8.40
N LEU A 178 -12.81 6.86 8.23
CA LEU A 178 -13.76 7.02 7.15
C LEU A 178 -13.04 7.43 5.86
N VAL A 179 -13.28 6.68 4.79
CA VAL A 179 -12.92 7.03 3.42
C VAL A 179 -14.22 7.44 2.71
N PRO A 180 -14.44 8.74 2.48
CA PRO A 180 -15.66 9.22 1.84
C PRO A 180 -15.83 8.70 0.41
N ALA A 181 -17.09 8.57 -0.02
CA ALA A 181 -17.42 8.33 -1.43
C ALA A 181 -16.76 9.37 -2.33
N GLY A 182 -16.30 8.95 -3.50
CA GLY A 182 -15.65 9.82 -4.47
C GLY A 182 -14.23 10.28 -4.11
N LEU A 183 -13.57 9.69 -3.08
CA LEU A 183 -12.24 10.12 -2.64
C LEU A 183 -11.09 9.55 -3.49
N LEU A 184 -11.32 8.54 -4.32
CA LEU A 184 -10.28 8.00 -5.18
C LEU A 184 -9.78 9.06 -6.17
N GLN A 185 -8.50 8.97 -6.52
CA GLN A 185 -7.84 10.01 -7.33
C GLN A 185 -7.43 9.53 -8.73
N HIS A 186 -7.57 8.23 -8.99
CA HIS A 186 -7.10 7.61 -10.25
C HIS A 186 -8.26 7.14 -11.11
N GLU A 187 -9.43 7.01 -10.53
CA GLU A 187 -10.70 6.66 -11.16
C GLU A 187 -11.84 7.04 -10.20
N GLU A 188 -13.08 7.09 -10.68
CA GLU A 188 -14.23 7.36 -9.85
C GLU A 188 -14.39 6.30 -8.75
N GLY A 189 -14.70 6.73 -7.54
CA GLY A 189 -14.96 5.84 -6.41
C GLY A 189 -14.40 6.36 -5.08
N PRO A 190 -14.64 5.63 -4.01
CA PRO A 190 -15.60 4.53 -3.91
C PRO A 190 -17.03 5.02 -4.08
N SER A 191 -17.96 4.15 -4.47
CA SER A 191 -19.37 4.51 -4.70
C SER A 191 -20.17 4.81 -3.43
N VAL A 192 -19.64 4.39 -2.28
CA VAL A 192 -20.19 4.62 -0.94
C VAL A 192 -19.05 4.95 0.02
N ASP A 193 -19.38 5.55 1.16
CA ASP A 193 -18.44 5.71 2.26
C ASP A 193 -17.93 4.34 2.73
N ILE A 194 -16.63 4.24 2.95
CA ILE A 194 -15.97 3.01 3.43
C ILE A 194 -15.36 3.30 4.79
N GLU A 195 -15.65 2.46 5.78
CA GLU A 195 -14.98 2.50 7.08
C GLU A 195 -13.85 1.47 7.11
N LEU A 196 -12.62 1.96 7.28
CA LEU A 196 -11.48 1.12 7.62
C LEU A 196 -11.37 1.02 9.13
N GLN A 197 -11.20 -0.19 9.65
CA GLN A 197 -11.23 -0.45 11.09
C GLN A 197 -10.06 -1.34 11.51
N TRP A 198 -9.36 -0.94 12.59
CA TRP A 198 -8.24 -1.69 13.13
C TRP A 198 -8.34 -1.79 14.64
N ALA A 199 -8.15 -2.99 15.19
CA ALA A 199 -8.09 -3.21 16.61
C ALA A 199 -6.71 -2.86 17.17
N THR A 200 -5.66 -3.22 16.44
CA THR A 200 -4.27 -2.99 16.85
C THR A 200 -3.53 -2.03 15.92
N TYR A 201 -2.46 -1.43 16.43
CA TYR A 201 -1.54 -0.65 15.59
C TYR A 201 -0.88 -1.53 14.51
N GLY A 202 -0.66 -2.82 14.84
CA GLY A 202 -0.15 -3.83 13.92
C GLY A 202 -1.07 -4.06 12.73
N ASP A 203 -2.38 -4.21 12.95
CA ASP A 203 -3.36 -4.41 11.87
C ASP A 203 -3.33 -3.26 10.86
N ALA A 204 -3.26 -2.01 11.35
CA ALA A 204 -3.15 -0.84 10.48
C ALA A 204 -1.83 -0.82 9.69
N ALA A 205 -0.74 -1.29 10.28
CA ALA A 205 0.56 -1.38 9.62
C ALA A 205 0.58 -2.49 8.55
N ASP A 206 -0.03 -3.63 8.84
CA ASP A 206 -0.11 -4.77 7.94
C ASP A 206 -0.98 -4.43 6.71
N GLU A 207 -2.13 -3.77 6.91
CA GLU A 207 -2.95 -3.27 5.80
C GLU A 207 -2.20 -2.24 4.94
N ALA A 208 -1.43 -1.34 5.57
CA ALA A 208 -0.56 -0.42 4.82
C ALA A 208 0.51 -1.16 4.00
N GLY A 209 1.02 -2.29 4.50
CA GLY A 209 1.92 -3.18 3.78
C GLY A 209 1.23 -3.84 2.58
N GLU A 210 0.07 -4.45 2.80
CA GLU A 210 -0.73 -5.10 1.77
C GLU A 210 -1.16 -4.12 0.67
N SER A 211 -1.48 -2.88 1.01
CA SER A 211 -1.82 -1.85 0.02
C SER A 211 -0.72 -1.63 -1.03
N ARG A 212 0.56 -1.88 -0.68
CA ARG A 212 1.70 -1.79 -1.63
C ARG A 212 1.73 -2.95 -2.61
N ARG A 213 1.28 -4.14 -2.15
CA ARG A 213 1.15 -5.33 -2.98
C ARG A 213 -0.05 -5.23 -3.91
N TYR A 214 -1.22 -4.87 -3.38
CA TYR A 214 -2.43 -4.65 -4.20
C TYR A 214 -2.24 -3.54 -5.23
N GLY A 215 -1.53 -2.48 -4.89
CA GLY A 215 -1.16 -1.43 -5.84
C GLY A 215 -0.11 -1.85 -6.87
N GLY A 216 0.51 -3.04 -6.73
CA GLY A 216 1.53 -3.53 -7.65
C GLY A 216 2.84 -2.74 -7.63
N ILE A 217 3.15 -2.06 -6.52
CA ILE A 217 4.32 -1.19 -6.39
C ILE A 217 5.50 -1.94 -5.74
N HIS A 218 5.18 -2.91 -4.90
CA HIS A 218 6.11 -3.79 -4.19
C HIS A 218 5.63 -5.25 -4.22
N VAL A 219 6.54 -6.18 -3.97
CA VAL A 219 6.30 -7.61 -3.76
C VAL A 219 6.27 -7.94 -2.28
#